data_add6b551f1d2b8580f68d1597bd7d60c
#
_entry.id   add6b551f1d2b8580f68d1597bd7d60c
#
_cell.length_a   1.000
_cell.length_b   1.000
_cell.length_c   1.000
_cell.angle_alpha   90.00
_cell.angle_beta   90.00
_cell.angle_gamma   90.00
#
_symmetry.space_group_name_H-M   'P 1'
#
loop_
_entity.id
_entity.type
_entity.pdbx_description
1 polymer ?
#
loop_
_entity_poly.entity_id
_entity_poly.type
_entity_poly.pdbx_seq_one_letter_code
_entity_poly.pdbx_strand_id
1 'polypeptide(L)'
;MAFADDKAVHAKLAEIKYNNKLALKRYLKDNKGIELDENSIIDTQIKRFHEYKRQQMNALYVIHKYLEIKKGNLPKRKITVIFGGKAAPAYIIAQDIIHLILCLSELINNDPEVSPYLNVHLVENYNVTVAEHLIPATDISEQISLASKEASGTGNMKFMLNGALTLGTMDGANVEIAELAGMDNIYTFGKDSDTIINLYATASYVAKDYYDSHPAIKSAVNFIISPESVSYTHLRAHETRED
;
A
#
# COMPACT_ATOMS: atom_id res chain seq x y z
N MET A 1 1.17 30.11 -4.33
CA MET A 1 0.06 29.69 -5.24
C MET A 1 -1.14 30.59 -4.98
N ALA A 2 -1.82 31.11 -6.03
CA ALA A 2 -2.88 32.12 -5.87
C ALA A 2 -4.12 31.63 -5.08
N PHE A 3 -4.33 30.33 -4.91
CA PHE A 3 -5.52 29.75 -4.27
C PHE A 3 -5.20 28.82 -3.10
N ALA A 4 -3.96 28.83 -2.59
CA ALA A 4 -3.53 27.90 -1.54
C ALA A 4 -4.34 28.03 -0.24
N ASP A 5 -4.80 29.26 0.07
CA ASP A 5 -5.55 29.58 1.30
C ASP A 5 -7.05 29.81 1.03
N ASP A 6 -7.52 29.58 -0.20
CA ASP A 6 -8.92 29.82 -0.56
C ASP A 6 -9.81 28.65 -0.07
N LYS A 7 -10.63 28.94 0.94
CA LYS A 7 -11.53 27.96 1.55
C LYS A 7 -12.58 27.41 0.57
N ALA A 8 -13.02 28.21 -0.42
CA ALA A 8 -13.99 27.74 -1.41
C ALA A 8 -13.34 26.74 -2.39
N VAL A 9 -12.09 26.98 -2.75
CA VAL A 9 -11.30 26.02 -3.56
C VAL A 9 -11.07 24.73 -2.78
N HIS A 10 -10.68 24.83 -1.50
CA HIS A 10 -10.49 23.64 -0.65
C HIS A 10 -11.79 22.82 -0.52
N ALA A 11 -12.94 23.48 -0.30
CA ALA A 11 -14.24 22.81 -0.21
C ALA A 11 -14.58 22.10 -1.54
N LYS A 12 -14.32 22.74 -2.67
CA LYS A 12 -14.57 22.15 -3.99
C LYS A 12 -13.67 20.95 -4.28
N LEU A 13 -12.39 21.03 -3.91
CA LEU A 13 -11.47 19.89 -4.05
C LEU A 13 -11.89 18.71 -3.17
N ALA A 14 -12.32 18.98 -1.93
CA ALA A 14 -12.83 17.93 -1.04
C ALA A 14 -14.11 17.27 -1.60
N GLU A 15 -15.03 18.07 -2.15
CA GLU A 15 -16.24 17.55 -2.81
C GLU A 15 -15.89 16.66 -4.02
N ILE A 16 -14.97 17.09 -4.87
CA ILE A 16 -14.50 16.30 -6.02
C ILE A 16 -13.89 14.98 -5.55
N LYS A 17 -13.01 15.01 -4.55
CA LYS A 17 -12.41 13.81 -3.97
C LYS A 17 -13.45 12.85 -3.42
N TYR A 18 -14.42 13.37 -2.66
CA TYR A 18 -15.51 12.56 -2.11
C TYR A 18 -16.36 11.91 -3.21
N ASN A 19 -16.72 12.65 -4.27
CA ASN A 19 -17.47 12.12 -5.40
C ASN A 19 -16.69 11.01 -6.14
N ASN A 20 -15.36 11.15 -6.27
CA ASN A 20 -14.50 10.11 -6.84
C ASN A 20 -14.48 8.84 -5.95
N LYS A 21 -14.48 9.00 -4.63
CA LYS A 21 -14.58 7.85 -3.70
C LYS A 21 -15.94 7.14 -3.81
N LEU A 22 -17.03 7.88 -3.97
CA LEU A 22 -18.35 7.30 -4.23
C LEU A 22 -18.41 6.56 -5.58
N ALA A 23 -17.76 7.09 -6.61
CA ALA A 23 -17.67 6.43 -7.90
C ALA A 23 -16.85 5.12 -7.81
N LEU A 24 -15.71 5.15 -7.12
CA LEU A 24 -14.90 3.97 -6.86
C LEU A 24 -15.67 2.93 -6.04
N LYS A 25 -16.38 3.35 -4.98
CA LYS A 25 -17.22 2.46 -4.16
C LYS A 25 -18.21 1.68 -5.00
N ARG A 26 -18.97 2.38 -5.86
CA ARG A 26 -19.93 1.74 -6.78
C ARG A 26 -19.23 0.78 -7.73
N TYR A 27 -18.16 1.23 -8.38
CA TYR A 27 -17.41 0.40 -9.31
C TYR A 27 -16.88 -0.89 -8.67
N LEU A 28 -16.27 -0.79 -7.49
CA LEU A 28 -15.72 -1.95 -6.77
C LEU A 28 -16.82 -2.91 -6.30
N LYS A 29 -17.95 -2.38 -5.81
CA LYS A 29 -19.09 -3.21 -5.43
C LYS A 29 -19.65 -3.97 -6.62
N ASP A 30 -19.94 -3.28 -7.72
CA ASP A 30 -20.65 -3.85 -8.87
C ASP A 30 -19.77 -4.82 -9.68
N ASN A 31 -18.45 -4.59 -9.73
CA ASN A 31 -17.54 -5.35 -10.60
C ASN A 31 -16.60 -6.29 -9.85
N LYS A 32 -16.44 -6.13 -8.53
CA LYS A 32 -15.46 -6.88 -7.73
C LYS A 32 -16.02 -7.43 -6.43
N GLY A 33 -17.27 -7.10 -6.07
CA GLY A 33 -17.87 -7.51 -4.80
C GLY A 33 -17.20 -6.89 -3.56
N ILE A 34 -16.40 -5.83 -3.74
CA ILE A 34 -15.67 -5.17 -2.66
C ILE A 34 -16.51 -4.02 -2.11
N GLU A 35 -16.81 -4.07 -0.81
CA GLU A 35 -17.46 -2.98 -0.08
C GLU A 35 -16.39 -1.98 0.40
N LEU A 36 -16.50 -0.73 -0.05
CA LEU A 36 -15.60 0.36 0.31
C LEU A 36 -16.33 1.37 1.20
N ASP A 37 -15.66 1.82 2.27
CA ASP A 37 -16.09 3.00 3.04
C ASP A 37 -15.48 4.27 2.42
N GLU A 38 -16.31 5.11 1.82
CA GLU A 38 -15.91 6.36 1.18
C GLU A 38 -15.32 7.40 2.15
N ASN A 39 -15.58 7.25 3.46
CA ASN A 39 -15.01 8.12 4.49
C ASN A 39 -13.63 7.65 4.97
N SER A 40 -13.19 6.46 4.58
CA SER A 40 -11.87 5.95 4.93
C SER A 40 -10.76 6.73 4.24
N ILE A 41 -9.56 6.67 4.80
CA ILE A 41 -8.32 7.03 4.09
C ILE A 41 -8.03 5.89 3.12
N ILE A 42 -8.04 6.20 1.84
CA ILE A 42 -7.71 5.23 0.79
C ILE A 42 -6.21 5.30 0.51
N ASP A 43 -5.51 4.26 0.96
CA ASP A 43 -4.08 4.05 0.78
C ASP A 43 -3.87 3.02 -0.34
N THR A 44 -3.09 3.36 -1.35
CA THR A 44 -3.07 2.58 -2.60
C THR A 44 -1.67 2.26 -3.07
N GLN A 45 -1.41 0.97 -3.32
CA GLN A 45 -0.21 0.50 -3.98
C GLN A 45 -0.58 -0.32 -5.22
N ILE A 46 -0.64 0.34 -6.38
CA ILE A 46 -0.98 -0.30 -7.66
C ILE A 46 0.20 -0.29 -8.62
N LYS A 47 0.86 -1.41 -8.73
CA LYS A 47 2.03 -1.66 -9.60
C LYS A 47 2.24 -3.15 -9.81
N ARG A 48 3.00 -3.55 -10.83
CA ARG A 48 3.41 -4.95 -10.97
C ARG A 48 4.03 -5.46 -9.68
N PHE A 49 3.68 -6.67 -9.27
CA PHE A 49 4.29 -7.30 -8.10
C PHE A 49 5.74 -7.65 -8.39
N HIS A 50 6.62 -7.14 -7.54
CA HIS A 50 8.05 -7.37 -7.63
C HIS A 50 8.74 -7.06 -6.30
N GLU A 51 9.79 -7.79 -5.94
CA GLU A 51 10.51 -7.60 -4.67
C GLU A 51 10.98 -6.16 -4.48
N TYR A 52 11.57 -5.53 -5.52
CA TYR A 52 12.07 -4.15 -5.39
C TYR A 52 10.98 -3.10 -5.24
N LYS A 53 9.74 -3.38 -5.63
CA LYS A 53 8.58 -2.49 -5.43
C LYS A 53 8.04 -2.55 -4.01
N ARG A 54 8.47 -3.55 -3.26
CA ARG A 54 8.30 -3.72 -1.81
C ARG A 54 6.85 -3.80 -1.33
N GLN A 55 5.96 -4.44 -2.10
CA GLN A 55 4.60 -4.72 -1.62
C GLN A 55 4.60 -5.55 -0.33
N GLN A 56 5.60 -6.44 -0.16
CA GLN A 56 5.79 -7.19 1.09
C GLN A 56 6.09 -6.26 2.28
N MET A 57 6.81 -5.15 2.08
CA MET A 57 7.05 -4.18 3.15
C MET A 57 5.76 -3.47 3.55
N ASN A 58 4.91 -3.12 2.58
CA ASN A 58 3.59 -2.56 2.86
C ASN A 58 2.70 -3.61 3.56
N ALA A 59 2.75 -4.88 3.17
CA ALA A 59 2.06 -5.96 3.89
C ALA A 59 2.53 -6.08 5.35
N LEU A 60 3.83 -5.96 5.63
CA LEU A 60 4.36 -5.91 7.00
C LEU A 60 3.84 -4.69 7.78
N TYR A 61 3.72 -3.54 7.13
CA TYR A 61 3.10 -2.36 7.74
C TYR A 61 1.61 -2.60 8.06
N VAL A 62 0.88 -3.25 7.18
CA VAL A 62 -0.52 -3.66 7.42
C VAL A 62 -0.62 -4.59 8.64
N ILE A 63 0.26 -5.58 8.75
CA ILE A 63 0.34 -6.47 9.92
C ILE A 63 0.63 -5.66 11.19
N HIS A 64 1.58 -4.74 11.13
CA HIS A 64 1.86 -3.85 12.27
C HIS A 64 0.61 -3.07 12.68
N LYS A 65 -0.14 -2.49 11.75
CA LYS A 65 -1.40 -1.78 12.03
C LYS A 65 -2.45 -2.70 12.64
N TYR A 66 -2.62 -3.91 12.12
CA TYR A 66 -3.49 -4.93 12.70
C TYR A 66 -3.15 -5.18 14.17
N LEU A 67 -1.88 -5.46 14.46
CA LEU A 67 -1.41 -5.73 15.82
C LEU A 67 -1.57 -4.52 16.75
N GLU A 68 -1.38 -3.30 16.27
CA GLU A 68 -1.59 -2.09 17.06
C GLU A 68 -3.08 -1.88 17.39
N ILE A 69 -3.97 -2.12 16.45
CA ILE A 69 -5.43 -2.06 16.69
C ILE A 69 -5.84 -3.10 17.73
N LYS A 70 -5.32 -4.33 17.62
CA LYS A 70 -5.59 -5.41 18.64
C LYS A 70 -5.09 -5.04 20.04
N LYS A 71 -4.09 -4.15 20.15
CA LYS A 71 -3.62 -3.59 21.43
C LYS A 71 -4.43 -2.37 21.91
N GLY A 72 -5.41 -1.92 21.14
CA GLY A 72 -6.23 -0.75 21.45
C GLY A 72 -5.67 0.59 20.91
N ASN A 73 -4.61 0.57 20.11
CA ASN A 73 -4.06 1.76 19.46
C ASN A 73 -4.85 2.06 18.17
N LEU A 74 -6.02 2.66 18.33
CA LEU A 74 -6.97 2.87 17.24
C LEU A 74 -6.60 4.08 16.37
N PRO A 75 -6.67 3.98 15.04
CA PRO A 75 -6.50 5.12 14.17
C PRO A 75 -7.70 6.08 14.30
N LYS A 76 -7.46 7.38 14.13
CA LYS A 76 -8.51 8.41 14.20
C LYS A 76 -9.54 8.31 13.06
N ARG A 77 -9.17 7.75 11.94
CA ARG A 77 -10.02 7.50 10.77
C ARG A 77 -9.73 6.10 10.26
N LYS A 78 -10.76 5.45 9.75
CA LYS A 78 -10.61 4.15 9.09
C LYS A 78 -9.62 4.25 7.93
N ILE A 79 -8.79 3.23 7.78
CA ILE A 79 -7.82 3.10 6.70
C ILE A 79 -8.26 1.93 5.81
N THR A 80 -8.30 2.16 4.51
CA THR A 80 -8.51 1.11 3.52
C THR A 80 -7.29 1.01 2.63
N VAL A 81 -6.56 -0.08 2.76
CA VAL A 81 -5.36 -0.35 1.95
C VAL A 81 -5.76 -1.15 0.73
N ILE A 82 -5.42 -0.62 -0.45
CA ILE A 82 -5.76 -1.24 -1.73
C ILE A 82 -4.48 -1.60 -2.48
N PHE A 83 -4.30 -2.89 -2.68
CA PHE A 83 -3.28 -3.43 -3.58
C PHE A 83 -3.88 -3.73 -4.95
N GLY A 84 -3.08 -3.58 -5.99
CA GLY A 84 -3.46 -3.97 -7.34
C GLY A 84 -2.25 -4.12 -8.24
N GLY A 85 -2.29 -5.10 -9.12
CA GLY A 85 -1.18 -5.35 -10.03
C GLY A 85 -1.25 -6.76 -10.62
N LYS A 86 -0.22 -7.10 -11.38
CA LYS A 86 -0.04 -8.41 -11.98
C LYS A 86 1.35 -8.92 -11.64
N ALA A 87 1.47 -10.23 -11.42
CA ALA A 87 2.74 -10.94 -11.31
C ALA A 87 3.03 -11.68 -12.63
N ALA A 88 4.32 -11.82 -12.97
CA ALA A 88 4.68 -12.75 -14.04
C ALA A 88 4.43 -14.19 -13.58
N PRO A 89 3.88 -15.06 -14.44
CA PRO A 89 3.50 -16.42 -14.03
C PRO A 89 4.66 -17.26 -13.46
N ALA A 90 5.89 -17.03 -13.91
CA ALA A 90 7.07 -17.75 -13.42
C ALA A 90 7.72 -17.11 -12.17
N TYR A 91 7.21 -15.96 -11.69
CA TYR A 91 7.79 -15.24 -10.57
C TYR A 91 7.14 -15.65 -9.24
N ILE A 92 7.61 -16.75 -8.67
CA ILE A 92 7.03 -17.38 -7.48
C ILE A 92 6.93 -16.42 -6.30
N ILE A 93 8.00 -15.67 -5.98
CA ILE A 93 7.99 -14.72 -4.85
C ILE A 93 6.89 -13.66 -5.01
N ALA A 94 6.61 -13.20 -6.23
CA ALA A 94 5.52 -12.26 -6.45
C ALA A 94 4.14 -12.89 -6.22
N GLN A 95 3.99 -14.18 -6.52
CA GLN A 95 2.77 -14.95 -6.21
C GLN A 95 2.62 -15.13 -4.69
N ASP A 96 3.70 -15.43 -3.98
CA ASP A 96 3.70 -15.54 -2.51
C ASP A 96 3.31 -14.20 -1.85
N ILE A 97 3.78 -13.07 -2.38
CA ILE A 97 3.38 -11.74 -1.91
C ILE A 97 1.87 -11.51 -2.13
N ILE A 98 1.33 -11.89 -3.29
CA ILE A 98 -0.10 -11.81 -3.58
C ILE A 98 -0.88 -12.69 -2.60
N HIS A 99 -0.43 -13.92 -2.38
CA HIS A 99 -1.05 -14.84 -1.43
C HIS A 99 -1.07 -14.27 0.00
N LEU A 100 0.04 -13.74 0.47
CA LEU A 100 0.11 -13.06 1.77
C LEU A 100 -0.93 -11.93 1.88
N ILE A 101 -1.06 -11.09 0.85
CA ILE A 101 -2.02 -9.98 0.85
C ILE A 101 -3.46 -10.49 0.87
N LEU A 102 -3.76 -11.57 0.16
CA LEU A 102 -5.09 -12.20 0.18
C LEU A 102 -5.42 -12.76 1.56
N CYS A 103 -4.49 -13.45 2.21
CA CYS A 103 -4.66 -13.94 3.57
C CYS A 103 -4.89 -12.80 4.57
N LEU A 104 -4.12 -11.71 4.45
CA LEU A 104 -4.32 -10.51 5.27
C LEU A 104 -5.68 -9.85 5.02
N SER A 105 -6.12 -9.81 3.77
CA SER A 105 -7.43 -9.29 3.40
C SER A 105 -8.55 -10.09 4.09
N GLU A 106 -8.47 -11.41 4.04
CA GLU A 106 -9.45 -12.29 4.68
C GLU A 106 -9.44 -12.14 6.20
N LEU A 107 -8.27 -12.23 6.83
CA LEU A 107 -8.10 -12.08 8.27
C LEU A 107 -8.66 -10.74 8.77
N ILE A 108 -8.20 -9.63 8.19
CA ILE A 108 -8.48 -8.29 8.68
C ILE A 108 -9.94 -7.89 8.45
N ASN A 109 -10.48 -8.20 7.27
CA ASN A 109 -11.85 -7.81 6.93
C ASN A 109 -12.91 -8.61 7.70
N ASN A 110 -12.57 -9.82 8.18
CA ASN A 110 -13.45 -10.66 8.98
C ASN A 110 -13.23 -10.52 10.50
N ASP A 111 -12.22 -9.79 10.95
CA ASP A 111 -12.00 -9.52 12.38
C ASP A 111 -12.88 -8.35 12.85
N PRO A 112 -13.91 -8.60 13.69
CA PRO A 112 -14.84 -7.55 14.14
C PRO A 112 -14.20 -6.48 15.02
N GLU A 113 -13.04 -6.74 15.62
CA GLU A 113 -12.31 -5.76 16.42
C GLU A 113 -11.47 -4.83 15.52
N VAL A 114 -11.09 -5.27 14.33
CA VAL A 114 -10.15 -4.56 13.43
C VAL A 114 -10.86 -3.95 12.21
N SER A 115 -11.80 -4.65 11.59
CA SER A 115 -12.46 -4.21 10.35
C SER A 115 -13.20 -2.86 10.45
N PRO A 116 -13.64 -2.36 11.62
CA PRO A 116 -14.11 -0.99 11.73
C PRO A 116 -13.04 0.08 11.49
N TYR A 117 -11.75 -0.26 11.64
CA TYR A 117 -10.62 0.68 11.61
C TYR A 117 -9.66 0.45 10.44
N LEU A 118 -9.55 -0.79 9.97
CA LEU A 118 -8.64 -1.19 8.89
C LEU A 118 -9.34 -2.18 7.97
N ASN A 119 -9.27 -1.93 6.66
CA ASN A 119 -9.61 -2.94 5.66
C ASN A 119 -8.46 -3.07 4.65
N VAL A 120 -8.35 -4.25 4.06
CA VAL A 120 -7.34 -4.57 3.05
C VAL A 120 -8.01 -5.24 1.88
N HIS A 121 -7.69 -4.79 0.67
CA HIS A 121 -8.22 -5.39 -0.55
C HIS A 121 -7.14 -5.56 -1.60
N LEU A 122 -7.17 -6.69 -2.30
CA LEU A 122 -6.45 -6.89 -3.54
C LEU A 122 -7.45 -6.77 -4.70
N VAL A 123 -7.28 -5.75 -5.55
CA VAL A 123 -8.13 -5.59 -6.73
C VAL A 123 -7.60 -6.45 -7.86
N GLU A 124 -8.34 -7.53 -8.15
CA GLU A 124 -8.01 -8.48 -9.20
C GLU A 124 -8.08 -7.85 -10.59
N ASN A 125 -7.27 -8.40 -11.51
CA ASN A 125 -7.23 -8.00 -12.90
C ASN A 125 -7.08 -6.48 -13.10
N TYR A 126 -6.15 -5.88 -12.33
CA TYR A 126 -5.84 -4.46 -12.45
C TYR A 126 -5.53 -4.08 -13.91
N ASN A 127 -6.24 -3.07 -14.42
CA ASN A 127 -6.17 -2.58 -15.79
C ASN A 127 -6.46 -1.07 -15.83
N VAL A 128 -6.52 -0.49 -17.03
CA VAL A 128 -6.76 0.96 -17.23
C VAL A 128 -8.10 1.40 -16.63
N THR A 129 -9.17 0.62 -16.84
CA THR A 129 -10.50 0.96 -16.31
C THR A 129 -10.51 1.03 -14.77
N VAL A 130 -9.85 0.07 -14.10
CA VAL A 130 -9.67 0.13 -12.64
C VAL A 130 -8.88 1.36 -12.24
N ALA A 131 -7.81 1.69 -12.98
CA ALA A 131 -6.97 2.85 -12.70
C ALA A 131 -7.73 4.18 -12.79
N GLU A 132 -8.62 4.33 -13.77
CA GLU A 132 -9.45 5.52 -13.97
C GLU A 132 -10.40 5.81 -12.79
N HIS A 133 -10.82 4.78 -12.05
CA HIS A 133 -11.65 4.94 -10.86
C HIS A 133 -10.79 5.08 -9.59
N LEU A 134 -9.70 4.31 -9.50
CA LEU A 134 -8.90 4.20 -8.28
C LEU A 134 -8.00 5.43 -8.06
N ILE A 135 -7.31 5.89 -9.11
CA ILE A 135 -6.35 7.00 -8.99
C ILE A 135 -7.00 8.29 -8.48
N PRO A 136 -8.15 8.75 -9.01
CA PRO A 136 -8.79 9.97 -8.51
C PRO A 136 -9.34 9.88 -7.09
N ALA A 137 -9.69 8.66 -6.64
CA ALA A 137 -10.24 8.40 -5.31
C ALA A 137 -9.18 8.26 -4.22
N THR A 138 -7.93 7.97 -4.57
CA THR A 138 -6.85 7.69 -3.63
C THR A 138 -6.44 8.92 -2.82
N ASP A 139 -6.20 8.74 -1.52
CA ASP A 139 -5.65 9.76 -0.62
C ASP A 139 -4.14 9.62 -0.48
N ILE A 140 -3.63 8.40 -0.33
CA ILE A 140 -2.19 8.10 -0.18
C ILE A 140 -1.75 7.17 -1.29
N SER A 141 -0.68 7.55 -1.97
CA SER A 141 -0.04 6.80 -3.04
C SER A 141 1.28 6.22 -2.55
N GLU A 142 1.36 4.89 -2.47
CA GLU A 142 2.54 4.15 -2.06
C GLU A 142 3.56 4.02 -3.21
N GLN A 143 4.67 4.77 -3.11
CA GLN A 143 5.74 4.84 -4.10
C GLN A 143 7.08 4.46 -3.44
N ILE A 144 7.10 3.27 -2.85
CA ILE A 144 8.10 2.81 -1.89
C ILE A 144 9.13 1.83 -2.47
N SER A 145 9.45 1.92 -3.75
CA SER A 145 10.50 1.10 -4.36
C SER A 145 11.83 1.21 -3.61
N LEU A 146 12.63 0.16 -3.70
CA LEU A 146 13.99 0.23 -3.16
C LEU A 146 14.79 1.24 -3.99
N ALA A 147 15.36 2.25 -3.33
CA ALA A 147 16.14 3.30 -3.99
C ALA A 147 17.23 2.70 -4.92
N SER A 148 17.44 3.30 -6.05
CA SER A 148 18.26 2.85 -7.18
C SER A 148 17.63 1.79 -8.10
N LYS A 149 16.40 1.34 -7.88
CA LYS A 149 15.78 0.26 -8.67
C LYS A 149 14.66 0.71 -9.61
N GLU A 150 13.90 1.73 -9.25
CA GLU A 150 12.83 2.27 -10.12
C GLU A 150 13.44 3.34 -11.03
N ALA A 151 13.38 3.14 -12.34
CA ALA A 151 13.98 4.08 -13.30
C ALA A 151 13.23 5.43 -13.32
N SER A 152 11.90 5.42 -13.28
CA SER A 152 11.05 6.60 -13.24
C SER A 152 9.72 6.30 -12.55
N GLY A 153 8.87 5.47 -13.17
CA GLY A 153 7.47 5.29 -12.81
C GLY A 153 6.57 6.34 -13.49
N THR A 154 5.31 6.02 -13.62
CA THR A 154 4.28 6.94 -14.16
C THR A 154 3.11 7.08 -13.20
N GLY A 155 2.88 6.10 -12.35
CA GLY A 155 1.79 6.09 -11.37
C GLY A 155 1.90 7.25 -10.38
N ASN A 156 3.09 7.49 -9.85
CA ASN A 156 3.38 8.58 -8.92
C ASN A 156 2.93 9.96 -9.45
N MET A 157 3.23 10.27 -10.70
CA MET A 157 2.77 11.51 -11.34
C MET A 157 1.25 11.57 -11.47
N LYS A 158 0.61 10.47 -11.90
CA LYS A 158 -0.85 10.39 -12.05
C LYS A 158 -1.56 10.58 -10.72
N PHE A 159 -1.09 9.93 -9.65
CA PHE A 159 -1.66 10.07 -8.32
C PHE A 159 -1.54 11.49 -7.80
N MET A 160 -0.36 12.12 -7.92
CA MET A 160 -0.15 13.49 -7.45
C MET A 160 -1.01 14.49 -8.21
N LEU A 161 -1.13 14.37 -9.56
CA LEU A 161 -2.03 15.20 -10.37
C LEU A 161 -3.50 15.06 -9.97
N ASN A 162 -3.89 13.94 -9.35
CA ASN A 162 -5.23 13.69 -8.83
C ASN A 162 -5.34 13.98 -7.32
N GLY A 163 -4.37 14.67 -6.73
CA GLY A 163 -4.41 15.15 -5.35
C GLY A 163 -4.18 14.06 -4.30
N ALA A 164 -3.54 12.95 -4.65
CA ALA A 164 -3.06 11.99 -3.66
C ALA A 164 -1.70 12.43 -3.11
N LEU A 165 -1.51 12.25 -1.80
CA LEU A 165 -0.22 12.44 -1.15
C LEU A 165 0.69 11.25 -1.48
N THR A 166 1.93 11.54 -1.87
CA THR A 166 2.92 10.49 -2.10
C THR A 166 3.63 10.14 -0.80
N LEU A 167 3.59 8.86 -0.42
CA LEU A 167 4.49 8.26 0.54
C LEU A 167 5.51 7.43 -0.23
N GLY A 168 6.78 7.80 -0.19
CA GLY A 168 7.74 7.17 -1.08
C GLY A 168 9.19 7.23 -0.62
N THR A 169 10.04 6.64 -1.42
CA THR A 169 11.49 6.74 -1.34
C THR A 169 12.01 7.73 -2.37
N MET A 170 13.19 8.26 -2.15
CA MET A 170 13.88 9.12 -3.11
C MET A 170 14.45 8.25 -4.24
N ASP A 171 13.54 7.83 -5.15
CA ASP A 171 13.81 6.92 -6.25
C ASP A 171 12.89 7.23 -7.44
N GLY A 172 13.36 7.00 -8.65
CA GLY A 172 12.60 7.27 -9.88
C GLY A 172 12.08 8.72 -9.95
N ALA A 173 10.88 8.91 -10.46
CA ALA A 173 10.28 10.23 -10.60
C ALA A 173 9.89 10.89 -9.25
N ASN A 174 9.99 10.20 -8.11
CA ASN A 174 9.76 10.84 -6.82
C ASN A 174 10.82 11.94 -6.54
N VAL A 175 12.02 11.80 -7.09
CA VAL A 175 13.09 12.81 -6.95
C VAL A 175 12.64 14.13 -7.59
N GLU A 176 12.23 14.10 -8.86
CA GLU A 176 11.76 15.31 -9.55
C GLU A 176 10.45 15.83 -8.95
N ILE A 177 9.56 14.95 -8.48
CA ILE A 177 8.33 15.36 -7.79
C ILE A 177 8.67 16.11 -6.51
N ALA A 178 9.64 15.63 -5.72
CA ALA A 178 10.08 16.28 -4.49
C ALA A 178 10.70 17.65 -4.76
N GLU A 179 11.51 17.77 -5.81
CA GLU A 179 12.12 19.03 -6.25
C GLU A 179 11.08 20.05 -6.71
N LEU A 180 10.09 19.62 -7.52
CA LEU A 180 9.09 20.52 -8.10
C LEU A 180 7.97 20.89 -7.13
N ALA A 181 7.49 19.92 -6.35
CA ALA A 181 6.41 20.13 -5.38
C ALA A 181 6.89 20.74 -4.07
N GLY A 182 8.17 20.54 -3.73
CA GLY A 182 8.75 20.87 -2.44
C GLY A 182 8.63 19.73 -1.43
N MET A 183 9.65 19.57 -0.60
CA MET A 183 9.74 18.48 0.39
C MET A 183 8.62 18.50 1.43
N ASP A 184 7.98 19.65 1.66
CA ASP A 184 6.84 19.78 2.57
C ASP A 184 5.54 19.16 2.00
N ASN A 185 5.52 18.81 0.72
CA ASN A 185 4.35 18.29 0.01
C ASN A 185 4.49 16.81 -0.40
N ILE A 186 5.51 16.13 0.07
CA ILE A 186 5.77 14.71 -0.16
C ILE A 186 6.31 14.07 1.12
N TYR A 187 5.86 12.88 1.44
CA TYR A 187 6.39 12.10 2.55
C TYR A 187 7.46 11.14 2.04
N THR A 188 8.71 11.36 2.44
CA THR A 188 9.84 10.52 2.03
C THR A 188 10.48 9.83 3.23
N PHE A 189 11.00 8.63 2.99
CA PHE A 189 11.71 7.84 3.99
C PHE A 189 12.78 6.95 3.33
N GLY A 190 13.62 6.38 4.17
CA GLY A 190 14.68 5.46 3.74
C GLY A 190 15.95 6.20 3.35
N LYS A 191 16.89 5.44 2.76
CA LYS A 191 18.19 5.92 2.32
C LYS A 191 18.13 6.30 0.83
N ASP A 192 19.02 7.19 0.41
CA ASP A 192 19.21 7.58 -0.98
C ASP A 192 19.83 6.43 -1.82
N SER A 193 19.82 6.62 -3.13
CA SER A 193 20.31 5.62 -4.08
C SER A 193 21.79 5.29 -3.90
N ASP A 194 22.65 6.28 -3.63
CA ASP A 194 24.08 6.06 -3.46
C ASP A 194 24.38 5.24 -2.22
N THR A 195 23.69 5.53 -1.11
CA THR A 195 23.80 4.75 0.12
C THR A 195 23.36 3.31 -0.11
N ILE A 196 22.25 3.08 -0.82
CA ILE A 196 21.76 1.72 -1.12
C ILE A 196 22.73 0.97 -2.01
N ILE A 197 23.27 1.61 -3.04
CA ILE A 197 24.27 1.00 -3.93
C ILE A 197 25.51 0.59 -3.12
N ASN A 198 25.98 1.44 -2.22
CA ASN A 198 27.13 1.14 -1.38
C ASN A 198 26.85 -0.02 -0.40
N LEU A 199 25.65 -0.08 0.21
CA LEU A 199 25.25 -1.20 1.07
C LEU A 199 25.27 -2.54 0.34
N TYR A 200 24.85 -2.56 -0.94
CA TYR A 200 24.96 -3.76 -1.78
C TYR A 200 26.40 -4.09 -2.14
N ALA A 201 27.19 -3.11 -2.55
CA ALA A 201 28.59 -3.30 -2.95
C ALA A 201 29.47 -3.83 -1.81
N THR A 202 29.18 -3.40 -0.58
CA THR A 202 29.93 -3.80 0.61
C THR A 202 29.32 -4.97 1.38
N ALA A 203 28.14 -5.47 0.95
CA ALA A 203 27.35 -6.47 1.65
C ALA A 203 27.12 -6.15 3.16
N SER A 204 27.04 -4.87 3.49
CA SER A 204 26.96 -4.39 4.88
C SER A 204 25.55 -4.30 5.45
N TYR A 205 24.51 -4.59 4.64
CA TYR A 205 23.14 -4.68 5.12
C TYR A 205 22.84 -6.06 5.70
N VAL A 206 22.50 -6.11 6.98
CA VAL A 206 22.12 -7.35 7.68
C VAL A 206 20.68 -7.23 8.17
N ALA A 207 19.75 -7.88 7.49
CA ALA A 207 18.30 -7.83 7.81
C ALA A 207 18.01 -8.31 9.25
N LYS A 208 18.79 -9.28 9.74
CA LYS A 208 18.65 -9.81 11.10
C LYS A 208 18.87 -8.76 12.18
N ASP A 209 19.78 -7.81 11.98
CA ASP A 209 20.05 -6.76 12.95
C ASP A 209 18.84 -5.84 13.13
N TYR A 210 18.14 -5.52 12.05
CA TYR A 210 16.88 -4.76 12.07
C TYR A 210 15.76 -5.56 12.74
N TYR A 211 15.64 -6.84 12.45
CA TYR A 211 14.66 -7.72 13.09
C TYR A 211 14.91 -7.80 14.61
N ASP A 212 16.14 -7.95 15.05
CA ASP A 212 16.47 -8.08 16.46
C ASP A 212 16.35 -6.75 17.23
N SER A 213 16.65 -5.61 16.60
CA SER A 213 16.68 -4.29 17.23
C SER A 213 15.36 -3.53 17.20
N HIS A 214 14.40 -3.94 16.34
CA HIS A 214 13.14 -3.22 16.17
C HIS A 214 11.92 -4.08 16.56
N PRO A 215 11.34 -3.90 17.75
CA PRO A 215 10.23 -4.73 18.24
C PRO A 215 9.02 -4.77 17.30
N ALA A 216 8.70 -3.66 16.62
CA ALA A 216 7.58 -3.61 15.67
C ALA A 216 7.82 -4.50 14.45
N ILE A 217 9.03 -4.48 13.88
CA ILE A 217 9.43 -5.35 12.78
C ILE A 217 9.39 -6.81 13.24
N LYS A 218 9.99 -7.10 14.39
CA LYS A 218 10.01 -8.45 14.97
C LYS A 218 8.60 -9.00 15.16
N SER A 219 7.69 -8.20 15.71
CA SER A 219 6.29 -8.60 15.92
C SER A 219 5.57 -8.88 14.59
N ALA A 220 5.74 -8.02 13.57
CA ALA A 220 5.11 -8.20 12.27
C ALA A 220 5.65 -9.44 11.53
N VAL A 221 6.97 -9.68 11.58
CA VAL A 221 7.58 -10.88 10.96
C VAL A 221 7.15 -12.15 11.70
N ASN A 222 7.17 -12.15 13.03
CA ASN A 222 6.73 -13.31 13.82
C ASN A 222 5.26 -13.63 13.63
N PHE A 223 4.43 -12.63 13.37
CA PHE A 223 3.01 -12.83 13.10
C PHE A 223 2.80 -13.72 11.86
N ILE A 224 3.58 -13.56 10.80
CA ILE A 224 3.46 -14.36 9.56
C ILE A 224 3.60 -15.86 9.83
N ILE A 225 4.45 -16.25 10.78
CA ILE A 225 4.71 -17.65 11.16
C ILE A 225 3.93 -18.09 12.42
N SER A 226 3.03 -17.24 12.93
CA SER A 226 2.22 -17.56 14.10
C SER A 226 1.11 -18.55 13.77
N PRO A 227 0.61 -19.35 14.73
CA PRO A 227 -0.51 -20.25 14.51
C PRO A 227 -1.77 -19.52 14.01
N GLU A 228 -1.99 -18.28 14.43
CA GLU A 228 -3.09 -17.42 14.00
C GLU A 228 -3.02 -17.14 12.50
N SER A 229 -1.87 -16.76 11.98
CA SER A 229 -1.66 -16.51 10.56
C SER A 229 -1.66 -17.81 9.75
N VAL A 230 -1.01 -18.87 10.25
CA VAL A 230 -0.87 -20.16 9.57
C VAL A 230 -2.23 -20.84 9.34
N SER A 231 -3.21 -20.66 10.23
CA SER A 231 -4.57 -21.20 10.04
C SER A 231 -5.25 -20.65 8.78
N TYR A 232 -5.02 -19.39 8.43
CA TYR A 232 -5.54 -18.79 7.19
C TYR A 232 -4.77 -19.23 5.93
N THR A 233 -3.47 -19.48 6.04
CA THR A 233 -2.64 -19.90 4.90
C THR A 233 -2.84 -21.37 4.53
N HIS A 234 -3.05 -22.25 5.51
CA HIS A 234 -3.23 -23.69 5.28
C HIS A 234 -4.60 -24.05 4.72
N LEU A 235 -5.66 -23.39 5.12
CA LEU A 235 -7.01 -23.67 4.62
C LEU A 235 -7.10 -23.47 3.10
N ARG A 236 -6.47 -22.44 2.54
CA ARG A 236 -6.45 -22.19 1.09
C ARG A 236 -5.47 -23.06 0.31
N ALA A 237 -4.40 -23.53 0.90
CA ALA A 237 -3.46 -24.43 0.23
C ALA A 237 -4.10 -25.79 -0.13
N HIS A 238 -5.16 -26.17 0.56
CA HIS A 238 -5.95 -27.37 0.24
C HIS A 238 -7.01 -27.10 -0.84
N GLU A 239 -7.63 -25.93 -0.86
CA GLU A 239 -8.66 -25.57 -1.86
C GLU A 239 -8.08 -25.37 -3.27
N THR A 240 -6.84 -24.92 -3.41
CA THR A 240 -6.18 -24.71 -4.71
C THR A 240 -5.53 -25.94 -5.33
N ARG A 241 -5.59 -27.12 -4.68
CA ARG A 241 -5.05 -28.39 -5.17
C ARG A 241 -6.10 -29.35 -5.73
N GLU A 242 -7.36 -29.03 -5.65
CA GLU A 242 -8.47 -29.86 -6.14
C GLU A 242 -9.08 -29.37 -7.46
N ASP A 243 -8.57 -28.28 -8.05
CA ASP A 243 -8.87 -27.78 -9.39
C ASP A 243 -7.63 -27.91 -10.31
#